data_32d0684e9c9b525d40984045cba87e27
#
_entry.id   32d0684e9c9b525d40984045cba87e27
#
_cell.length_a   1.000
_cell.length_b   1.000
_cell.length_c   1.000
_cell.angle_alpha   90.00
_cell.angle_beta   90.00
_cell.angle_gamma   90.00
#
_symmetry.space_group_name_H-M   'P 1'
#
loop_
_entity.id
_entity.type
_entity.pdbx_description
1 polymer ?
#
loop_
_entity_poly.entity_id
_entity_poly.type
_entity_poly.pdbx_seq_one_letter_code
_entity_poly.pdbx_strand_id
1 'polypeptide(L)'
;DPTRWNEFWVTIIKSENAPDKYDLKIYMNEATVPNFSESITLAQSSDEIYPYMSMQLSSTSDTGAVEIDYISYKDGVFLPNNSDNDELPDTWELAYFQNLDQNENGDADSDGLSNGRELTQGTDPTNKDTDNDGLTDGQEVDLTGTYPKDADTDDDGLIDGEEVNRKPPTDPKLADTDGDGLTDLDELNTFNTEPTKADTDDDGYNDSTEISSGSNPKNPDSV
;
A
#
# COMPACT_ATOMS: atom_id res chain seq x y z
N ASP A 1 31.84 18.68 -3.39
CA ASP A 1 31.27 18.13 -2.17
C ASP A 1 31.02 16.65 -2.39
N PRO A 2 31.76 15.75 -1.72
CA PRO A 2 31.64 14.31 -1.92
C PRO A 2 30.32 13.71 -1.42
N THR A 3 29.41 14.51 -0.93
CA THR A 3 28.09 14.08 -0.42
C THR A 3 26.94 14.35 -1.37
N ARG A 4 27.18 14.91 -2.55
CA ARG A 4 26.14 15.02 -3.57
C ARG A 4 26.04 13.71 -4.34
N TRP A 5 24.90 13.03 -4.20
CA TRP A 5 24.51 11.96 -5.10
C TRP A 5 24.33 12.57 -6.49
N ASN A 6 25.02 12.02 -7.48
CA ASN A 6 24.80 12.40 -8.87
C ASN A 6 23.63 11.58 -9.40
N GLU A 7 22.69 12.24 -10.03
CA GLU A 7 21.64 11.56 -10.76
C GLU A 7 22.19 10.95 -12.03
N PHE A 8 21.87 9.70 -12.26
CA PHE A 8 22.28 8.93 -13.42
C PHE A 8 21.06 8.55 -14.23
N TRP A 9 21.15 8.74 -15.51
CA TRP A 9 20.17 8.24 -16.47
C TRP A 9 20.79 7.12 -17.27
N VAL A 10 20.10 5.99 -17.35
CA VAL A 10 20.56 4.84 -18.13
C VAL A 10 19.52 4.55 -19.20
N THR A 11 19.88 4.64 -20.45
CA THR A 11 19.03 4.16 -21.54
C THR A 11 19.62 2.89 -22.11
N ILE A 12 18.78 1.87 -22.30
CA ILE A 12 19.13 0.62 -22.95
C ILE A 12 18.26 0.50 -24.19
N ILE A 13 18.84 0.64 -25.36
CA ILE A 13 18.13 0.59 -26.63
C ILE A 13 18.63 -0.64 -27.39
N LYS A 14 17.70 -1.42 -27.95
CA LYS A 14 18.09 -2.52 -28.84
C LYS A 14 18.90 -1.99 -30.01
N SER A 15 20.06 -2.57 -30.24
CA SER A 15 20.93 -2.10 -31.31
C SER A 15 20.31 -2.38 -32.68
N GLU A 16 20.22 -1.34 -33.51
CA GLU A 16 19.68 -1.47 -34.87
C GLU A 16 20.56 -2.38 -35.77
N ASN A 17 21.85 -2.49 -35.44
CA ASN A 17 22.82 -3.19 -36.26
C ASN A 17 23.19 -4.59 -35.74
N ALA A 18 22.68 -4.97 -34.56
CA ALA A 18 22.98 -6.27 -33.94
C ALA A 18 21.77 -6.70 -33.09
N PRO A 19 20.92 -7.61 -33.56
CA PRO A 19 19.63 -7.94 -32.93
C PRO A 19 19.75 -8.65 -31.57
N ASP A 20 20.92 -9.10 -31.20
CA ASP A 20 21.29 -9.72 -29.92
C ASP A 20 22.05 -8.76 -28.98
N LYS A 21 22.20 -7.51 -29.37
CA LYS A 21 22.90 -6.49 -28.59
C LYS A 21 21.98 -5.31 -28.25
N TYR A 22 22.36 -4.63 -27.19
CA TYR A 22 21.71 -3.43 -26.72
C TYR A 22 22.76 -2.34 -26.53
N ASP A 23 22.41 -1.12 -26.89
CA ASP A 23 23.24 0.06 -26.70
C ASP A 23 22.90 0.67 -25.35
N LEU A 24 23.88 0.66 -24.44
CA LEU A 24 23.79 1.26 -23.12
C LEU A 24 24.32 2.68 -23.18
N LYS A 25 23.54 3.64 -22.71
CA LYS A 25 23.97 5.02 -22.58
C LYS A 25 23.71 5.51 -21.17
N ILE A 26 24.71 6.13 -20.57
CA ILE A 26 24.62 6.70 -19.23
C ILE A 26 24.79 8.21 -19.33
N TYR A 27 23.87 8.91 -18.73
CA TYR A 27 23.88 10.36 -18.62
C TYR A 27 24.05 10.73 -17.15
N MET A 28 24.76 11.80 -16.86
CA MET A 28 24.95 12.33 -15.51
C MET A 28 24.58 13.81 -15.49
N ASN A 29 23.86 14.22 -14.46
CA ASN A 29 23.59 15.63 -14.19
C ASN A 29 22.99 16.39 -15.38
N GLU A 30 21.82 15.98 -15.87
CA GLU A 30 21.08 16.65 -16.96
C GLU A 30 21.84 16.74 -18.31
N ALA A 31 22.84 15.89 -18.51
CA ALA A 31 23.59 15.88 -19.76
C ALA A 31 22.70 15.43 -20.92
N THR A 32 22.64 16.25 -21.99
CA THR A 32 21.91 15.90 -23.23
C THR A 32 22.70 14.95 -24.13
N VAL A 33 23.97 14.74 -23.83
CA VAL A 33 24.87 13.81 -24.52
C VAL A 33 25.34 12.78 -23.51
N PRO A 34 25.34 11.47 -23.83
CA PRO A 34 25.76 10.45 -22.88
C PRO A 34 27.21 10.64 -22.48
N ASN A 35 27.45 10.57 -21.17
CA ASN A 35 28.80 10.58 -20.62
C ASN A 35 29.53 9.26 -20.83
N PHE A 36 28.77 8.20 -21.06
CA PHE A 36 29.26 6.86 -21.35
C PHE A 36 28.34 6.19 -22.36
N SER A 37 28.90 5.43 -23.29
CA SER A 37 28.14 4.66 -24.29
C SER A 37 28.90 3.38 -24.63
N GLU A 38 28.27 2.23 -24.43
CA GLU A 38 28.78 0.93 -24.84
C GLU A 38 27.68 0.01 -25.35
N SER A 39 28.05 -0.95 -26.19
CA SER A 39 27.15 -2.02 -26.61
C SER A 39 27.32 -3.22 -25.68
N ILE A 40 26.25 -3.65 -25.08
CA ILE A 40 26.20 -4.79 -24.17
C ILE A 40 25.40 -5.94 -24.78
N THR A 41 25.73 -7.16 -24.38
CA THR A 41 24.90 -8.32 -24.67
C THR A 41 24.19 -8.73 -23.39
N LEU A 42 22.86 -8.73 -23.41
CA LEU A 42 22.08 -9.20 -22.27
C LEU A 42 22.00 -10.73 -22.32
N ALA A 43 22.37 -11.39 -21.22
CA ALA A 43 22.15 -12.82 -21.08
C ALA A 43 20.65 -13.08 -20.91
N GLN A 44 20.05 -13.86 -21.81
CA GLN A 44 18.70 -14.35 -21.65
C GLN A 44 18.70 -15.53 -20.67
N SER A 45 17.99 -15.42 -19.57
CA SER A 45 17.53 -16.58 -18.81
C SER A 45 16.09 -16.90 -19.20
N SER A 46 15.74 -18.18 -19.26
CA SER A 46 14.57 -18.67 -19.95
C SER A 46 13.24 -18.43 -19.24
N ASP A 47 13.20 -17.95 -18.03
CA ASP A 47 11.94 -17.94 -17.24
C ASP A 47 11.61 -16.67 -16.46
N GLU A 48 12.53 -15.76 -16.23
CA GLU A 48 12.20 -14.41 -15.70
C GLU A 48 13.32 -13.44 -16.05
N ILE A 49 12.96 -12.34 -16.70
CA ILE A 49 13.94 -11.32 -17.12
C ILE A 49 14.20 -10.39 -15.93
N TYR A 50 15.15 -10.75 -15.12
CA TYR A 50 15.81 -9.81 -14.21
C TYR A 50 17.25 -9.65 -14.67
N PRO A 51 17.59 -8.64 -15.48
CA PRO A 51 18.98 -8.39 -15.83
C PRO A 51 19.70 -7.84 -14.59
N TYR A 52 20.59 -8.64 -14.03
CA TYR A 52 21.62 -8.10 -13.15
C TYR A 52 22.65 -7.39 -14.02
N MET A 53 22.87 -6.11 -13.77
CA MET A 53 23.94 -5.37 -14.41
C MET A 53 24.93 -4.92 -13.34
N SER A 54 26.12 -5.52 -13.36
CA SER A 54 27.26 -4.97 -12.64
C SER A 54 28.05 -4.10 -13.60
N MET A 55 28.25 -2.85 -13.27
CA MET A 55 29.04 -1.90 -14.04
C MET A 55 30.29 -1.53 -13.29
N GLN A 56 31.44 -1.81 -13.88
CA GLN A 56 32.71 -1.30 -13.38
C GLN A 56 33.05 -0.02 -14.15
N LEU A 57 32.91 1.13 -13.52
CA LEU A 57 33.38 2.38 -14.07
C LEU A 57 34.87 2.53 -13.72
N SER A 58 35.75 2.41 -14.71
CA SER A 58 37.17 2.75 -14.53
C SER A 58 37.39 4.18 -14.99
N SER A 59 37.63 5.11 -14.09
CA SER A 59 38.25 6.38 -14.43
C SER A 59 39.77 6.26 -14.29
N THR A 60 40.51 7.06 -15.02
CA THR A 60 41.98 7.02 -15.02
C THR A 60 42.65 7.45 -13.70
N SER A 61 41.86 7.73 -12.65
CA SER A 61 42.34 8.16 -11.35
C SER A 61 41.63 7.58 -10.12
N ASP A 62 40.54 6.86 -10.30
CA ASP A 62 39.87 6.18 -9.17
C ASP A 62 39.00 5.03 -9.65
N THR A 63 39.16 3.86 -9.05
CA THR A 63 38.38 2.68 -9.38
C THR A 63 37.20 2.61 -8.44
N GLY A 64 36.06 3.16 -8.87
CA GLY A 64 34.78 2.97 -8.22
C GLY A 64 34.02 1.86 -8.94
N ALA A 65 33.67 0.79 -8.26
CA ALA A 65 32.64 -0.14 -8.74
C ALA A 65 31.28 0.41 -8.33
N VAL A 66 30.39 0.59 -9.31
CA VAL A 66 28.97 0.85 -9.03
C VAL A 66 28.24 -0.46 -9.21
N GLU A 67 27.79 -1.01 -8.13
CA GLU A 67 26.93 -2.18 -8.14
C GLU A 67 25.48 -1.68 -8.27
N ILE A 68 24.82 -2.08 -9.35
CA ILE A 68 23.39 -1.77 -9.55
C ILE A 68 22.63 -3.05 -9.21
N ASP A 69 22.09 -3.11 -8.01
CA ASP A 69 21.42 -4.30 -7.48
C ASP A 69 20.15 -4.68 -8.23
N TYR A 70 19.50 -3.73 -8.93
CA TYR A 70 18.22 -3.97 -9.55
C TYR A 70 17.91 -2.99 -10.68
N ILE A 71 17.55 -3.51 -11.85
CA ILE A 71 16.90 -2.74 -12.92
C ILE A 71 15.64 -3.51 -13.33
N SER A 72 14.48 -2.94 -13.03
CA SER A 72 13.22 -3.41 -13.58
C SER A 72 13.10 -2.94 -15.03
N TYR A 73 12.92 -3.86 -15.98
CA TYR A 73 12.80 -3.56 -17.39
C TYR A 73 11.38 -3.84 -17.88
N LYS A 74 10.76 -2.84 -18.49
CA LYS A 74 9.63 -2.98 -19.39
C LYS A 74 10.04 -2.36 -20.72
N ASP A 75 9.65 -2.96 -21.87
CA ASP A 75 9.98 -2.44 -23.20
C ASP A 75 9.70 -0.94 -23.27
N GLY A 76 10.75 -0.13 -23.43
CA GLY A 76 10.61 1.31 -23.52
C GLY A 76 11.68 2.08 -22.78
N VAL A 77 11.46 3.33 -22.59
CA VAL A 77 12.36 4.29 -21.96
C VAL A 77 12.39 4.07 -20.46
N PHE A 78 13.59 4.02 -19.86
CA PHE A 78 13.74 4.15 -18.41
C PHE A 78 13.42 5.62 -18.07
N LEU A 79 12.33 5.82 -17.39
CA LEU A 79 11.97 7.14 -16.89
C LEU A 79 12.70 7.39 -15.56
N PRO A 80 13.10 8.63 -15.27
CA PRO A 80 13.48 9.01 -13.92
C PRO A 80 12.33 8.67 -12.97
N ASN A 81 12.63 8.53 -11.70
CA ASN A 81 11.64 8.17 -10.69
C ASN A 81 10.47 9.17 -10.58
N ASN A 82 10.60 10.33 -11.23
CA ASN A 82 9.60 11.39 -11.35
C ASN A 82 9.98 12.28 -12.54
N SER A 83 9.50 11.96 -13.76
CA SER A 83 9.91 12.62 -15.01
C SER A 83 9.06 13.84 -15.37
N ASP A 84 7.89 13.96 -14.78
CA ASP A 84 6.94 15.07 -15.01
C ASP A 84 6.98 16.14 -13.90
N ASN A 85 7.78 15.88 -12.84
CA ASN A 85 8.02 16.77 -11.69
C ASN A 85 6.78 17.05 -10.83
N ASP A 86 5.90 16.06 -10.69
CA ASP A 86 4.90 16.06 -9.64
C ASP A 86 5.42 15.34 -8.37
N GLU A 87 4.58 14.97 -7.40
CA GLU A 87 5.01 14.27 -6.20
C GLU A 87 4.81 12.74 -6.28
N LEU A 88 4.33 12.22 -7.42
CA LEU A 88 4.13 10.79 -7.64
C LEU A 88 5.35 10.15 -8.33
N PRO A 89 5.79 8.97 -7.92
CA PRO A 89 6.82 8.26 -8.66
C PRO A 89 6.29 7.69 -9.98
N ASP A 90 6.99 7.92 -11.09
CA ASP A 90 6.64 7.38 -12.41
C ASP A 90 6.32 5.88 -12.38
N THR A 91 7.09 5.12 -11.57
CA THR A 91 6.89 3.68 -11.43
C THR A 91 5.55 3.31 -10.79
N TRP A 92 5.08 4.14 -9.87
CA TRP A 92 3.78 3.96 -9.24
C TRP A 92 2.65 4.32 -10.21
N GLU A 93 2.75 5.47 -10.88
CA GLU A 93 1.76 5.89 -11.88
C GLU A 93 1.63 4.88 -13.03
N LEU A 94 2.76 4.41 -13.57
CA LEU A 94 2.75 3.40 -14.62
C LEU A 94 2.18 2.05 -14.17
N ALA A 95 2.33 1.70 -12.89
CA ALA A 95 1.77 0.47 -12.35
C ALA A 95 0.24 0.51 -12.29
N TYR A 96 -0.33 1.64 -11.87
CA TYR A 96 -1.78 1.78 -11.71
C TYR A 96 -2.48 2.37 -12.94
N PHE A 97 -1.91 3.40 -13.56
CA PHE A 97 -2.58 4.18 -14.62
C PHE A 97 -2.03 3.92 -16.04
N GLN A 98 -0.85 3.32 -16.15
CA GLN A 98 -0.14 3.08 -17.42
C GLN A 98 0.21 4.37 -18.19
N ASN A 99 0.17 5.52 -17.55
CA ASN A 99 0.59 6.84 -18.05
C ASN A 99 1.12 7.67 -16.87
N LEU A 100 1.56 8.90 -17.13
CA LEU A 100 2.07 9.87 -16.17
C LEU A 100 1.18 11.12 -16.12
N ASP A 101 -0.12 10.99 -16.36
CA ASP A 101 -1.06 12.11 -16.43
C ASP A 101 -1.72 12.42 -15.08
N GLN A 102 -1.41 11.64 -14.05
CA GLN A 102 -1.93 11.83 -12.70
C GLN A 102 -1.05 12.80 -11.93
N ASN A 103 -1.55 13.26 -10.81
CA ASN A 103 -0.77 14.06 -9.85
C ASN A 103 -1.23 13.76 -8.43
N GLU A 104 -0.43 14.17 -7.46
CA GLU A 104 -0.64 13.89 -6.03
C GLU A 104 -1.96 14.43 -5.47
N ASN A 105 -2.54 15.46 -6.08
CA ASN A 105 -3.79 16.08 -5.67
C ASN A 105 -5.02 15.49 -6.37
N GLY A 106 -4.80 14.65 -7.39
CA GLY A 106 -5.87 13.91 -8.08
C GLY A 106 -6.51 12.89 -7.12
N ASP A 107 -7.71 12.45 -7.47
CA ASP A 107 -8.49 11.41 -6.81
C ASP A 107 -9.12 10.59 -7.93
N ALA A 108 -8.41 9.53 -8.32
CA ALA A 108 -8.67 8.86 -9.58
C ALA A 108 -9.94 7.99 -9.55
N ASP A 109 -10.24 7.37 -8.40
CA ASP A 109 -11.43 6.54 -8.22
C ASP A 109 -12.58 7.29 -7.53
N SER A 110 -12.32 8.52 -7.04
CA SER A 110 -13.30 9.41 -6.42
C SER A 110 -13.87 8.87 -5.10
N ASP A 111 -13.00 8.38 -4.25
CA ASP A 111 -13.32 7.89 -2.92
C ASP A 111 -13.14 8.94 -1.81
N GLY A 112 -12.47 10.06 -2.12
CA GLY A 112 -12.16 11.15 -1.21
C GLY A 112 -10.70 11.16 -0.73
N LEU A 113 -9.90 10.13 -1.04
CA LEU A 113 -8.47 10.09 -0.79
C LEU A 113 -7.72 10.53 -2.06
N SER A 114 -6.73 11.40 -1.95
CA SER A 114 -5.96 11.82 -3.11
C SER A 114 -4.86 10.80 -3.44
N ASN A 115 -4.47 10.73 -4.72
CA ASN A 115 -3.41 9.82 -5.19
C ASN A 115 -2.12 9.87 -4.35
N GLY A 116 -1.71 11.07 -3.90
CA GLY A 116 -0.53 11.22 -3.04
C GLY A 116 -0.74 10.66 -1.63
N ARG A 117 -1.97 10.73 -1.11
CA ARG A 117 -2.31 10.10 0.16
C ARG A 117 -2.41 8.58 0.01
N GLU A 118 -2.96 8.10 -1.07
CA GLU A 118 -3.01 6.67 -1.40
C GLU A 118 -1.62 6.06 -1.54
N LEU A 119 -0.71 6.74 -2.24
CA LEU A 119 0.70 6.36 -2.28
C LEU A 119 1.28 6.22 -0.86
N THR A 120 0.91 7.13 0.06
CA THR A 120 1.40 7.12 1.44
C THR A 120 0.78 6.00 2.27
N GLN A 121 -0.51 5.72 2.09
CA GLN A 121 -1.24 4.64 2.78
C GLN A 121 -0.95 3.27 2.13
N GLY A 122 -0.53 3.28 0.86
CA GLY A 122 -0.27 2.08 0.07
C GLY A 122 -1.56 1.42 -0.42
N THR A 123 -2.62 2.19 -0.60
CA THR A 123 -3.90 1.76 -1.18
C THR A 123 -3.83 1.71 -2.70
N ASP A 124 -4.88 1.22 -3.34
CA ASP A 124 -4.99 1.13 -4.80
C ASP A 124 -5.76 2.34 -5.34
N PRO A 125 -5.10 3.33 -6.02
CA PRO A 125 -5.74 4.57 -6.46
C PRO A 125 -6.77 4.39 -7.59
N THR A 126 -7.07 3.17 -7.94
CA THR A 126 -8.09 2.82 -8.93
C THR A 126 -9.24 2.02 -8.32
N ASN A 127 -9.18 1.77 -7.01
CA ASN A 127 -10.16 0.99 -6.27
C ASN A 127 -10.55 1.68 -4.95
N LYS A 128 -11.73 2.26 -4.90
CA LYS A 128 -12.28 3.02 -3.79
C LYS A 128 -12.26 2.36 -2.40
N ASP A 129 -12.17 1.06 -2.36
CA ASP A 129 -12.29 0.20 -1.18
C ASP A 129 -11.28 -0.92 -1.38
N THR A 130 -10.06 -0.70 -0.86
CA THR A 130 -8.89 -1.54 -1.17
C THR A 130 -9.01 -2.94 -0.58
N ASP A 131 -9.57 -3.10 0.63
CA ASP A 131 -9.73 -4.39 1.32
C ASP A 131 -11.13 -5.01 1.20
N ASN A 132 -12.09 -4.25 0.62
CA ASN A 132 -13.45 -4.68 0.33
C ASN A 132 -14.31 -4.96 1.57
N ASP A 133 -14.15 -4.15 2.60
CA ASP A 133 -14.96 -4.23 3.84
C ASP A 133 -16.28 -3.44 3.76
N GLY A 134 -16.41 -2.55 2.76
CA GLY A 134 -17.58 -1.71 2.52
C GLY A 134 -17.46 -0.26 2.99
N LEU A 135 -16.30 0.12 3.54
CA LEU A 135 -15.87 1.52 3.68
C LEU A 135 -15.02 1.90 2.48
N THR A 136 -14.88 3.15 2.18
CA THR A 136 -13.90 3.60 1.19
C THR A 136 -12.60 3.98 1.89
N ASP A 137 -11.46 3.85 1.21
CA ASP A 137 -10.14 4.20 1.76
C ASP A 137 -10.16 5.62 2.35
N GLY A 138 -10.84 6.56 1.66
CA GLY A 138 -11.04 7.92 2.16
C GLY A 138 -11.91 8.02 3.42
N GLN A 139 -12.93 7.18 3.56
CA GLN A 139 -13.74 7.11 4.78
C GLN A 139 -12.91 6.56 5.95
N GLU A 140 -12.12 5.54 5.71
CA GLU A 140 -11.30 4.93 6.72
C GLU A 140 -10.24 5.88 7.24
N VAL A 141 -9.51 6.52 6.36
CA VAL A 141 -8.43 7.45 6.75
C VAL A 141 -8.97 8.73 7.42
N ASP A 142 -10.11 9.26 6.95
CA ASP A 142 -10.57 10.59 7.37
C ASP A 142 -11.72 10.58 8.40
N LEU A 143 -12.49 9.49 8.48
CA LEU A 143 -13.68 9.44 9.34
C LEU A 143 -13.60 8.41 10.45
N THR A 144 -13.29 7.17 10.14
CA THR A 144 -13.29 6.07 11.13
C THR A 144 -11.93 5.92 11.80
N GLY A 145 -10.86 6.18 11.08
CA GLY A 145 -9.46 5.96 11.52
C GLY A 145 -9.11 4.48 11.57
N THR A 146 -9.74 3.69 10.73
CA THR A 146 -9.44 2.28 10.48
C THR A 146 -8.31 2.11 9.47
N TYR A 147 -7.91 0.88 9.15
CA TYR A 147 -6.79 0.60 8.24
C TYR A 147 -7.30 0.20 6.86
N PRO A 148 -7.16 1.02 5.80
CA PRO A 148 -7.79 0.78 4.49
C PRO A 148 -7.20 -0.41 3.70
N LYS A 149 -6.49 -1.29 4.34
CA LYS A 149 -5.93 -2.54 3.79
C LYS A 149 -6.16 -3.72 4.72
N ASP A 150 -6.95 -3.53 5.74
CA ASP A 150 -7.28 -4.54 6.75
C ASP A 150 -8.75 -4.43 7.09
N ALA A 151 -9.54 -5.29 6.51
CA ALA A 151 -10.99 -5.28 6.60
C ALA A 151 -11.58 -5.47 8.02
N ASP A 152 -10.74 -5.79 9.00
CA ASP A 152 -11.08 -6.05 10.41
C ASP A 152 -9.95 -5.48 11.27
N THR A 153 -10.02 -4.17 11.55
CA THR A 153 -8.93 -3.39 12.16
C THR A 153 -8.54 -3.87 13.56
N ASP A 154 -9.46 -4.45 14.33
CA ASP A 154 -9.21 -4.91 15.70
C ASP A 154 -9.16 -6.44 15.86
N ASP A 155 -9.31 -7.17 14.75
CA ASP A 155 -9.22 -8.63 14.68
C ASP A 155 -10.29 -9.37 15.54
N ASP A 156 -11.47 -8.79 15.76
CA ASP A 156 -12.53 -9.46 16.54
C ASP A 156 -13.38 -10.41 15.69
N GLY A 157 -13.30 -10.27 14.37
CA GLY A 157 -14.00 -11.09 13.37
C GLY A 157 -15.24 -10.42 12.77
N LEU A 158 -15.56 -9.18 13.17
CA LEU A 158 -16.45 -8.28 12.43
C LEU A 158 -15.60 -7.43 11.49
N ILE A 159 -16.12 -7.10 10.31
CA ILE A 159 -15.43 -6.17 9.41
C ILE A 159 -15.83 -4.73 9.74
N ASP A 160 -14.88 -3.79 9.58
CA ASP A 160 -15.05 -2.39 9.96
C ASP A 160 -16.33 -1.78 9.36
N GLY A 161 -16.62 -2.08 8.09
CA GLY A 161 -17.83 -1.62 7.42
C GLY A 161 -19.12 -2.18 8.00
N GLU A 162 -19.15 -3.39 8.53
CA GLU A 162 -20.31 -3.94 9.25
C GLU A 162 -20.52 -3.23 10.57
N GLU A 163 -19.46 -2.94 11.30
CA GLU A 163 -19.48 -2.28 12.59
C GLU A 163 -19.99 -0.85 12.49
N VAL A 164 -19.43 -0.06 11.59
CA VAL A 164 -19.80 1.33 11.34
C VAL A 164 -21.26 1.47 10.87
N ASN A 165 -21.71 0.53 10.03
CA ASN A 165 -23.04 0.60 9.41
C ASN A 165 -24.17 -0.06 10.21
N ARG A 166 -23.85 -0.82 11.24
CA ARG A 166 -24.87 -1.43 12.12
C ARG A 166 -25.58 -0.42 13.02
N LYS A 167 -26.60 -0.84 13.75
CA LYS A 167 -27.37 0.05 14.66
C LYS A 167 -27.70 -0.67 15.97
N PRO A 168 -27.14 -0.21 17.11
CA PRO A 168 -26.14 0.86 17.22
C PRO A 168 -24.82 0.44 16.57
N PRO A 169 -23.95 1.40 16.13
CA PRO A 169 -22.63 1.07 15.62
C PRO A 169 -21.71 0.64 16.76
N THR A 170 -20.82 -0.31 16.51
CA THR A 170 -19.69 -0.64 17.36
C THR A 170 -18.45 0.18 16.96
N ASP A 171 -17.40 0.15 17.75
CA ASP A 171 -16.15 0.86 17.45
C ASP A 171 -15.17 -0.11 16.75
N PRO A 172 -14.91 0.02 15.43
CA PRO A 172 -14.09 -0.93 14.65
C PRO A 172 -12.60 -0.97 15.04
N LYS A 173 -12.25 -0.38 16.15
CA LYS A 173 -10.89 -0.40 16.73
C LYS A 173 -10.87 -0.99 18.13
N LEU A 174 -11.99 -1.49 18.59
CA LEU A 174 -12.14 -2.06 19.92
C LEU A 174 -12.93 -3.37 19.85
N ALA A 175 -12.24 -4.47 19.83
CA ALA A 175 -12.83 -5.82 19.81
C ALA A 175 -13.90 -6.09 20.88
N ASP A 176 -14.07 -5.17 21.84
CA ASP A 176 -15.03 -5.16 22.92
C ASP A 176 -15.40 -3.70 23.16
N THR A 177 -16.45 -3.24 22.45
CA THR A 177 -16.83 -1.82 22.39
C THR A 177 -17.23 -1.26 23.76
N ASP A 178 -17.93 -2.02 24.62
CA ASP A 178 -18.41 -1.54 25.91
C ASP A 178 -17.53 -1.94 27.09
N GLY A 179 -16.55 -2.81 26.88
CA GLY A 179 -15.51 -3.16 27.85
C GLY A 179 -15.98 -4.14 28.92
N ASP A 180 -16.99 -4.95 28.66
CA ASP A 180 -17.52 -5.93 29.63
C ASP A 180 -16.71 -7.24 29.67
N GLY A 181 -15.90 -7.52 28.64
CA GLY A 181 -15.03 -8.70 28.51
C GLY A 181 -15.53 -9.73 27.50
N LEU A 182 -16.60 -9.44 26.77
CA LEU A 182 -17.03 -10.18 25.57
C LEU A 182 -16.57 -9.42 24.34
N THR A 183 -16.29 -10.08 23.24
CA THR A 183 -16.05 -9.39 21.96
C THR A 183 -17.38 -9.08 21.29
N ASP A 184 -17.41 -8.01 20.50
CA ASP A 184 -18.61 -7.58 19.77
C ASP A 184 -19.17 -8.73 18.92
N LEU A 185 -18.29 -9.50 18.24
CA LEU A 185 -18.69 -10.68 17.50
C LEU A 185 -19.33 -11.77 18.37
N ASP A 186 -18.74 -12.07 19.53
CA ASP A 186 -19.27 -13.07 20.46
C ASP A 186 -20.65 -12.66 21.01
N GLU A 187 -20.81 -11.41 21.31
CA GLU A 187 -22.08 -10.87 21.77
C GLU A 187 -23.18 -11.02 20.74
N LEU A 188 -22.87 -10.68 19.49
CA LEU A 188 -23.82 -10.79 18.36
C LEU A 188 -24.19 -12.23 18.01
N ASN A 189 -23.20 -13.08 17.90
CA ASN A 189 -23.36 -14.39 17.29
C ASN A 189 -23.51 -15.53 18.31
N THR A 190 -22.96 -15.39 19.49
CA THR A 190 -22.91 -16.45 20.50
C THR A 190 -23.90 -16.19 21.61
N PHE A 191 -23.87 -15.00 22.19
CA PHE A 191 -24.65 -14.67 23.40
C PHE A 191 -25.93 -13.91 23.06
N ASN A 192 -25.93 -13.20 21.93
CA ASN A 192 -27.04 -12.37 21.45
C ASN A 192 -27.40 -11.25 22.46
N THR A 193 -26.34 -10.64 23.00
CA THR A 193 -26.34 -9.44 23.84
C THR A 193 -26.12 -8.17 22.99
N GLU A 194 -26.08 -7.00 23.62
CA GLU A 194 -25.89 -5.72 22.96
C GLU A 194 -24.42 -5.24 23.06
N PRO A 195 -23.58 -5.28 22.02
CA PRO A 195 -22.15 -4.96 22.07
C PRO A 195 -21.78 -3.52 22.48
N THR A 196 -22.75 -2.67 22.68
CA THR A 196 -22.55 -1.28 23.12
C THR A 196 -23.10 -1.04 24.52
N LYS A 197 -23.39 -2.13 25.26
CA LYS A 197 -24.04 -2.04 26.54
C LYS A 197 -23.64 -3.19 27.46
N ALA A 198 -22.65 -2.98 28.29
CA ALA A 198 -22.03 -3.94 29.19
C ALA A 198 -22.99 -4.71 30.16
N ASP A 199 -24.22 -4.30 30.25
CA ASP A 199 -25.31 -4.89 31.03
C ASP A 199 -26.57 -4.77 30.17
N THR A 200 -26.84 -5.79 29.36
CA THR A 200 -27.89 -5.78 28.34
C THR A 200 -29.28 -5.58 28.94
N ASP A 201 -29.56 -6.09 30.12
CA ASP A 201 -30.89 -6.05 30.74
C ASP A 201 -31.06 -5.04 31.91
N ASP A 202 -29.97 -4.31 32.25
CA ASP A 202 -29.93 -3.26 33.29
C ASP A 202 -30.15 -3.76 34.72
N ASP A 203 -29.75 -5.01 35.05
CA ASP A 203 -29.96 -5.56 36.39
C ASP A 203 -28.77 -5.30 37.35
N GLY A 204 -27.67 -4.76 36.83
CA GLY A 204 -26.48 -4.37 37.60
C GLY A 204 -25.34 -5.37 37.53
N TYR A 205 -25.45 -6.43 36.77
CA TYR A 205 -24.38 -7.35 36.43
C TYR A 205 -24.05 -7.24 34.94
N ASN A 206 -22.76 -7.27 34.58
CA ASN A 206 -22.40 -7.28 33.15
C ASN A 206 -22.62 -8.66 32.53
N ASP A 207 -22.88 -8.65 31.23
CA ASP A 207 -23.20 -9.83 30.42
C ASP A 207 -22.16 -10.93 30.58
N SER A 208 -20.84 -10.61 30.54
CA SER A 208 -19.77 -11.59 30.75
C SER A 208 -19.78 -12.22 32.14
N THR A 209 -20.15 -11.45 33.18
CA THR A 209 -20.30 -11.95 34.54
C THR A 209 -21.46 -12.93 34.65
N GLU A 210 -22.57 -12.62 34.04
CA GLU A 210 -23.75 -13.49 34.03
C GLU A 210 -23.48 -14.77 33.24
N ILE A 211 -22.90 -14.68 32.07
CA ILE A 211 -22.51 -15.86 31.26
C ILE A 211 -21.58 -16.76 32.06
N SER A 212 -20.57 -16.21 32.75
CA SER A 212 -19.63 -16.98 33.57
C SER A 212 -20.28 -17.63 34.79
N SER A 213 -21.33 -17.04 35.33
CA SER A 213 -22.11 -17.60 36.45
C SER A 213 -23.19 -18.59 36.01
N GLY A 214 -23.48 -18.63 34.71
CA GLY A 214 -24.53 -19.45 34.09
C GLY A 214 -25.93 -18.82 34.17
N SER A 215 -26.00 -17.50 34.45
CA SER A 215 -27.23 -16.70 34.33
C SER A 215 -27.51 -16.25 32.89
N ASN A 216 -28.63 -15.61 32.70
CA ASN A 216 -29.06 -15.15 31.36
C ASN A 216 -28.95 -13.63 31.27
N PRO A 217 -28.00 -13.08 30.48
CA PRO A 217 -27.74 -11.65 30.39
C PRO A 217 -28.87 -10.81 29.75
N LYS A 218 -30.02 -11.42 29.51
CA LYS A 218 -31.21 -10.77 28.93
C LYS A 218 -32.43 -10.91 29.83
N ASN A 219 -32.24 -11.32 31.08
CA ASN A 219 -33.34 -11.50 32.01
C ASN A 219 -32.95 -10.99 33.41
N PRO A 220 -33.41 -9.80 33.81
CA PRO A 220 -33.02 -9.10 35.02
C PRO A 220 -33.21 -9.87 36.35
N ASP A 221 -33.90 -10.98 36.35
CA ASP A 221 -34.16 -11.81 37.51
C ASP A 221 -33.36 -13.11 37.56
N SER A 222 -32.29 -13.24 36.73
CA SER A 222 -31.60 -14.51 36.50
C SER A 222 -30.34 -14.76 37.34
N VAL A 223 -30.03 -13.90 38.33
CA VAL A 223 -28.85 -14.03 39.23
C VAL A 223 -29.02 -15.06 40.30
#